data_11c0b73551b6a8addc22b7963111d17e
#
_entry.id   11c0b73551b6a8addc22b7963111d17e
#
_cell.length_a   1.000
_cell.length_b   1.000
_cell.length_c   1.000
_cell.angle_alpha   90.00
_cell.angle_beta   90.00
_cell.angle_gamma   90.00
#
_symmetry.space_group_name_H-M   'P 1'
#
loop_
_entity.id
_entity.type
_entity.pdbx_description
1 polymer ?
#
loop_
_entity_poly.entity_id
_entity_poly.type
_entity_poly.pdbx_seq_one_letter_code
_entity_poly.pdbx_strand_id
1 'polypeptide(L)'
;MENDVSLKFHQQLLLISENLVTEDVAALKFLCTDLLQLSKLEGVKSAADIFRLLMAQEYLNAEDTFLLAELLFRIKCHSLLEKLGYTKEKVQERLHEKGRVSPYRQMLYELSENITNEMLKEIIFLLQNRLPKRWITPSALDLLTLLEKQGLLTKDNVQILEYICKTLSPDLLEIIDCYKKAKDNKAANFTQGFPELNLEQHGEFSNVEKESKTISSYKMDGPHTGFCLIINNVNFNSSQRKGSCKDAEQLERVFTWLGLDVRTYTDLTSGDIINLMQTWQHVQDHKDRNCFICCILSHGKSGAIYGTDDKLVSIRMLTTHFTAKHCPQLAAKPKLFFIQACQGNNIQHPVYVDTDGPTPDSCPVPERVSLLESIPEEADFLLGMATVDGCVSFRHIEEGTWYIQALCSKLQLLVPRGEDILSILTQVNEDVAKRVSPSGRKKQMPQPAYTLRRKFIFPIPMAPPPSEQHRGF
;
A
#
# COMPACT_ATOMS: atom_id res chain seq x y z
N MET A 1 -23.76 -20.92 37.85
CA MET A 1 -23.57 -19.67 37.05
C MET A 1 -22.10 -19.39 36.78
N GLU A 2 -21.17 -19.47 37.74
CA GLU A 2 -19.74 -19.25 37.48
C GLU A 2 -19.10 -20.23 36.48
N ASN A 3 -19.48 -21.51 36.55
CA ASN A 3 -18.97 -22.53 35.60
C ASN A 3 -19.41 -22.27 34.14
N ASP A 4 -20.55 -21.62 33.92
CA ASP A 4 -21.07 -21.36 32.56
C ASP A 4 -20.36 -20.15 31.91
N VAL A 5 -20.01 -19.12 32.68
CA VAL A 5 -19.25 -17.94 32.22
C VAL A 5 -17.81 -18.34 31.86
N SER A 6 -17.16 -19.16 32.71
CA SER A 6 -15.82 -19.66 32.45
C SER A 6 -15.77 -20.56 31.19
N LEU A 7 -16.77 -21.40 30.97
CA LEU A 7 -16.81 -22.27 29.80
C LEU A 7 -16.99 -21.45 28.51
N LYS A 8 -17.88 -20.46 28.51
CA LYS A 8 -18.08 -19.56 27.36
C LYS A 8 -16.83 -18.76 27.02
N PHE A 9 -16.12 -18.26 28.02
CA PHE A 9 -14.86 -17.58 27.83
C PHE A 9 -13.79 -18.45 27.17
N HIS A 10 -13.64 -19.71 27.64
CA HIS A 10 -12.68 -20.65 27.04
C HIS A 10 -13.07 -21.04 25.61
N GLN A 11 -14.37 -21.18 25.31
CA GLN A 11 -14.87 -21.41 23.96
C GLN A 11 -14.55 -20.23 23.04
N GLN A 12 -14.71 -19.01 23.53
CA GLN A 12 -14.37 -17.79 22.78
C GLN A 12 -12.85 -17.73 22.46
N LEU A 13 -12.00 -18.03 23.46
CA LEU A 13 -10.55 -18.08 23.25
C LEU A 13 -10.15 -19.17 22.25
N LEU A 14 -10.78 -20.33 22.29
CA LEU A 14 -10.53 -21.41 21.33
C LEU A 14 -10.90 -20.96 19.91
N LEU A 15 -12.08 -20.37 19.75
CA LEU A 15 -12.53 -19.84 18.46
C LEU A 15 -11.56 -18.79 17.90
N ILE A 16 -11.02 -17.90 18.74
CA ILE A 16 -10.01 -16.91 18.32
C ILE A 16 -8.74 -17.64 17.91
N SER A 17 -8.27 -18.62 18.69
CA SER A 17 -7.06 -19.39 18.38
C SER A 17 -7.14 -20.13 17.05
N GLU A 18 -8.30 -20.67 16.68
CA GLU A 18 -8.52 -21.38 15.43
C GLU A 18 -8.50 -20.47 14.19
N ASN A 19 -8.75 -19.17 14.38
CA ASN A 19 -8.73 -18.16 13.31
C ASN A 19 -7.37 -17.44 13.20
N LEU A 20 -6.35 -17.81 13.95
CA LEU A 20 -5.01 -17.26 13.89
C LEU A 20 -4.08 -18.21 13.14
N VAL A 21 -3.38 -17.70 12.12
CA VAL A 21 -2.42 -18.49 11.33
C VAL A 21 -1.06 -18.55 12.03
N THR A 22 -0.15 -19.35 11.49
CA THR A 22 1.17 -19.59 12.09
C THR A 22 1.97 -18.32 12.29
N GLU A 23 1.87 -17.39 11.34
CA GLU A 23 2.52 -16.07 11.36
C GLU A 23 1.96 -15.20 12.49
N ASP A 24 0.63 -15.21 12.70
CA ASP A 24 -0.02 -14.49 13.80
C ASP A 24 0.43 -15.04 15.16
N VAL A 25 0.55 -16.36 15.28
CA VAL A 25 1.05 -17.00 16.50
C VAL A 25 2.49 -16.59 16.77
N ALA A 26 3.34 -16.50 15.74
CA ALA A 26 4.72 -16.02 15.88
C ALA A 26 4.76 -14.54 16.32
N ALA A 27 3.89 -13.70 15.75
CA ALA A 27 3.75 -12.29 16.12
C ALA A 27 3.27 -12.12 17.58
N LEU A 28 2.22 -12.86 17.98
CA LEU A 28 1.74 -12.87 19.37
C LEU A 28 2.82 -13.30 20.36
N LYS A 29 3.54 -14.35 20.01
CA LYS A 29 4.67 -14.88 20.79
C LYS A 29 5.74 -13.81 21.00
N PHE A 30 6.09 -13.10 19.91
CA PHE A 30 7.08 -12.02 19.94
C PHE A 30 6.63 -10.83 20.80
N LEU A 31 5.38 -10.38 20.65
CA LEU A 31 4.82 -9.27 21.42
C LEU A 31 4.70 -9.60 22.93
N CYS A 32 4.51 -10.88 23.27
CA CYS A 32 4.42 -11.34 24.66
C CYS A 32 5.77 -11.60 25.34
N THR A 33 6.90 -11.41 24.65
CA THR A 33 8.24 -11.74 25.18
C THR A 33 8.61 -10.96 26.45
N ASP A 34 8.07 -9.74 26.62
CA ASP A 34 8.29 -8.93 27.82
C ASP A 34 7.30 -9.25 28.97
N LEU A 35 6.22 -9.96 28.65
CA LEU A 35 5.16 -10.35 29.59
C LEU A 35 5.34 -11.78 30.10
N LEU A 36 5.89 -12.65 29.29
CA LEU A 36 6.04 -14.07 29.55
C LEU A 36 7.51 -14.48 29.47
N GLN A 37 7.91 -15.44 30.29
CA GLN A 37 9.27 -15.98 30.28
C GLN A 37 9.58 -16.68 28.94
N LEU A 38 10.75 -16.36 28.36
CA LEU A 38 11.18 -16.88 27.05
C LEU A 38 11.14 -18.40 26.98
N SER A 39 11.56 -19.09 28.05
CA SER A 39 11.56 -20.55 28.15
C SER A 39 10.15 -21.16 28.02
N LYS A 40 9.12 -20.46 28.51
CA LYS A 40 7.72 -20.90 28.35
C LYS A 40 7.19 -20.65 26.93
N LEU A 41 7.67 -19.59 26.28
CA LEU A 41 7.31 -19.27 24.90
C LEU A 41 7.95 -20.19 23.87
N GLU A 42 9.10 -20.81 24.14
CA GLU A 42 9.76 -21.74 23.22
C GLU A 42 8.89 -22.98 22.89
N GLY A 43 8.10 -23.45 23.87
CA GLY A 43 7.20 -24.59 23.70
C GLY A 43 5.85 -24.30 23.05
N VAL A 44 5.53 -23.03 22.77
CA VAL A 44 4.24 -22.60 22.21
C VAL A 44 4.10 -23.03 20.73
N LYS A 45 2.99 -23.71 20.40
CA LYS A 45 2.65 -24.16 19.06
C LYS A 45 1.37 -23.53 18.50
N SER A 46 0.52 -23.00 19.37
CA SER A 46 -0.77 -22.40 19.01
C SER A 46 -1.04 -21.13 19.82
N ALA A 47 -1.97 -20.28 19.35
CA ALA A 47 -2.41 -19.11 20.12
C ALA A 47 -3.05 -19.51 21.46
N ALA A 48 -3.76 -20.66 21.51
CA ALA A 48 -4.31 -21.18 22.75
C ALA A 48 -3.25 -21.47 23.82
N ASP A 49 -2.03 -21.83 23.42
CA ASP A 49 -0.92 -22.01 24.38
C ASP A 49 -0.51 -20.66 24.97
N ILE A 50 -0.46 -19.59 24.16
CA ILE A 50 -0.18 -18.22 24.65
C ILE A 50 -1.28 -17.78 25.60
N PHE A 51 -2.55 -17.99 25.25
CA PHE A 51 -3.67 -17.61 26.09
C PHE A 51 -3.65 -18.30 27.44
N ARG A 52 -3.32 -19.61 27.47
CA ARG A 52 -3.11 -20.35 28.74
C ARG A 52 -1.99 -19.76 29.59
N LEU A 53 -0.88 -19.37 28.96
CA LEU A 53 0.22 -18.73 29.69
C LEU A 53 -0.17 -17.34 30.23
N LEU A 54 -0.92 -16.55 29.47
CA LEU A 54 -1.43 -15.25 29.91
C LEU A 54 -2.44 -15.40 31.05
N MET A 55 -3.32 -16.40 31.00
CA MET A 55 -4.24 -16.70 32.09
C MET A 55 -3.50 -17.15 33.36
N ALA A 56 -2.48 -17.99 33.23
CA ALA A 56 -1.67 -18.45 34.35
C ALA A 56 -0.86 -17.34 35.04
N GLN A 57 -0.65 -16.20 34.36
CA GLN A 57 0.00 -15.02 34.93
C GLN A 57 -1.01 -13.89 35.28
N GLU A 58 -2.30 -14.20 35.28
CA GLU A 58 -3.40 -13.26 35.58
C GLU A 58 -3.47 -12.05 34.62
N TYR A 59 -2.84 -12.13 33.44
CA TYR A 59 -2.91 -11.10 32.39
C TYR A 59 -4.19 -11.18 31.56
N LEU A 60 -4.90 -12.32 31.58
CA LEU A 60 -6.11 -12.58 30.81
C LEU A 60 -7.10 -13.36 31.66
N ASN A 61 -8.32 -12.86 31.78
CA ASN A 61 -9.45 -13.55 32.43
C ASN A 61 -10.79 -13.11 31.82
N ALA A 62 -11.87 -13.70 32.26
CA ALA A 62 -13.21 -13.41 31.72
C ALA A 62 -13.69 -11.96 31.94
N GLU A 63 -13.15 -11.26 32.94
CA GLU A 63 -13.52 -9.89 33.28
C GLU A 63 -12.61 -8.86 32.59
N ASP A 64 -11.34 -9.20 32.36
CA ASP A 64 -10.36 -8.34 31.66
C ASP A 64 -9.71 -9.07 30.50
N THR A 65 -10.21 -8.79 29.29
CA THR A 65 -9.70 -9.32 28.02
C THR A 65 -8.92 -8.24 27.25
N PHE A 66 -8.64 -7.07 27.87
CA PHE A 66 -8.08 -5.94 27.15
C PHE A 66 -6.70 -6.22 26.55
N LEU A 67 -5.83 -6.96 27.28
CA LEU A 67 -4.51 -7.33 26.75
C LEU A 67 -4.64 -8.17 25.47
N LEU A 68 -5.59 -9.12 25.42
CA LEU A 68 -5.81 -9.90 24.21
C LEU A 68 -6.35 -9.02 23.07
N ALA A 69 -7.23 -8.07 23.38
CA ALA A 69 -7.69 -7.09 22.39
C ALA A 69 -6.53 -6.20 21.89
N GLU A 70 -5.62 -5.75 22.78
CA GLU A 70 -4.41 -5.03 22.41
C GLU A 70 -3.52 -5.86 21.47
N LEU A 71 -3.26 -7.12 21.80
CA LEU A 71 -2.43 -8.03 20.99
C LEU A 71 -3.03 -8.24 19.60
N LEU A 72 -4.33 -8.54 19.50
CA LEU A 72 -5.03 -8.71 18.24
C LEU A 72 -5.04 -7.41 17.41
N PHE A 73 -5.20 -6.26 18.07
CA PHE A 73 -5.11 -4.96 17.41
C PHE A 73 -3.74 -4.73 16.79
N ARG A 74 -2.65 -5.05 17.52
CA ARG A 74 -1.27 -4.84 17.06
C ARG A 74 -0.86 -5.75 15.93
N ILE A 75 -1.35 -6.99 15.91
CA ILE A 75 -1.14 -7.93 14.78
C ILE A 75 -2.18 -7.72 13.68
N LYS A 76 -2.99 -6.65 13.74
CA LYS A 76 -3.99 -6.25 12.73
C LYS A 76 -5.14 -7.25 12.53
N CYS A 77 -5.35 -8.19 13.44
CA CYS A 77 -6.48 -9.13 13.42
C CYS A 77 -7.77 -8.48 13.93
N HIS A 78 -8.21 -7.39 13.28
CA HIS A 78 -9.33 -6.56 13.75
C HIS A 78 -10.68 -7.29 13.75
N SER A 79 -10.91 -8.22 12.82
CA SER A 79 -12.13 -9.04 12.79
C SER A 79 -12.32 -9.89 14.05
N LEU A 80 -11.22 -10.24 14.74
CA LEU A 80 -11.28 -11.00 15.99
C LEU A 80 -11.56 -10.13 17.22
N LEU A 81 -11.38 -8.79 17.12
CA LEU A 81 -11.73 -7.86 18.19
C LEU A 81 -13.22 -7.85 18.51
N GLU A 82 -14.04 -7.93 17.47
CA GLU A 82 -15.52 -7.96 17.62
C GLU A 82 -15.98 -9.18 18.39
N LYS A 83 -15.29 -10.32 18.23
CA LYS A 83 -15.55 -11.55 19.00
C LYS A 83 -15.25 -11.38 20.49
N LEU A 84 -14.41 -10.40 20.86
CA LEU A 84 -14.14 -10.00 22.25
C LEU A 84 -15.01 -8.84 22.74
N GLY A 85 -15.89 -8.30 21.88
CA GLY A 85 -16.75 -7.15 22.19
C GLY A 85 -16.02 -5.80 22.11
N TYR A 86 -14.88 -5.73 21.39
CA TYR A 86 -14.13 -4.49 21.16
C TYR A 86 -14.25 -4.05 19.70
N THR A 87 -14.22 -2.73 19.48
CA THR A 87 -13.98 -2.14 18.17
C THR A 87 -12.56 -1.58 18.13
N LYS A 88 -12.02 -1.36 16.91
CA LYS A 88 -10.69 -0.79 16.71
C LYS A 88 -10.52 0.54 17.46
N GLU A 89 -11.52 1.41 17.38
CA GLU A 89 -11.53 2.74 18.01
C GLU A 89 -11.46 2.63 19.53
N LYS A 90 -12.30 1.75 20.13
CA LYS A 90 -12.31 1.54 21.58
C LYS A 90 -11.00 0.97 22.12
N VAL A 91 -10.32 0.12 21.35
CA VAL A 91 -9.01 -0.38 21.73
C VAL A 91 -8.00 0.77 21.66
N GLN A 92 -7.98 1.51 20.57
CA GLN A 92 -7.06 2.62 20.33
C GLN A 92 -7.16 3.72 21.41
N GLU A 93 -8.37 4.11 21.79
CA GLU A 93 -8.60 5.08 22.86
C GLU A 93 -8.03 4.62 24.23
N ARG A 94 -8.15 3.32 24.53
CA ARG A 94 -7.72 2.76 25.81
C ARG A 94 -6.26 2.33 25.86
N LEU A 95 -5.57 2.25 24.72
CA LEU A 95 -4.15 1.85 24.66
C LEU A 95 -3.27 2.75 25.53
N HIS A 96 -3.56 4.04 25.59
CA HIS A 96 -2.80 4.99 26.39
C HIS A 96 -2.84 4.67 27.91
N GLU A 97 -4.00 4.21 28.39
CA GLU A 97 -4.22 3.94 29.83
C GLU A 97 -3.92 2.47 30.21
N LYS A 98 -4.32 1.52 29.35
CA LYS A 98 -4.33 0.09 29.65
C LYS A 98 -3.35 -0.74 28.84
N GLY A 99 -2.64 -0.16 27.86
CA GLY A 99 -1.68 -0.88 27.03
C GLY A 99 -0.56 -1.50 27.85
N ARG A 100 -0.30 -2.79 27.62
CA ARG A 100 0.71 -3.57 28.36
C ARG A 100 1.90 -4.02 27.51
N VAL A 101 1.75 -4.01 26.19
CA VAL A 101 2.86 -4.31 25.28
C VAL A 101 3.85 -3.14 25.33
N SER A 102 5.11 -3.43 25.61
CA SER A 102 6.12 -2.38 25.78
C SER A 102 6.35 -1.60 24.47
N PRO A 103 6.65 -0.29 24.53
CA PRO A 103 6.99 0.50 23.34
C PRO A 103 8.17 -0.08 22.55
N TYR A 104 9.09 -0.75 23.23
CA TYR A 104 10.21 -1.46 22.60
C TYR A 104 9.73 -2.63 21.74
N ARG A 105 8.82 -3.47 22.23
CA ARG A 105 8.23 -4.57 21.45
C ARG A 105 7.40 -4.06 20.28
N GLN A 106 6.66 -2.96 20.49
CA GLN A 106 5.90 -2.30 19.43
C GLN A 106 6.82 -1.85 18.31
N MET A 107 7.88 -1.13 18.62
CA MET A 107 8.89 -0.66 17.66
C MET A 107 9.53 -1.82 16.90
N LEU A 108 9.96 -2.88 17.58
CA LEU A 108 10.58 -4.03 16.94
C LEU A 108 9.60 -4.78 16.02
N TYR A 109 8.35 -4.95 16.44
CA TYR A 109 7.33 -5.58 15.63
C TYR A 109 7.02 -4.75 14.39
N GLU A 110 6.86 -3.45 14.54
CA GLU A 110 6.66 -2.52 13.42
C GLU A 110 7.83 -2.55 12.43
N LEU A 111 9.07 -2.58 12.90
CA LEU A 111 10.25 -2.78 12.05
C LEU A 111 10.18 -4.11 11.30
N SER A 112 9.81 -5.21 11.98
CA SER A 112 9.74 -6.54 11.35
C SER A 112 8.71 -6.62 10.22
N GLU A 113 7.59 -5.91 10.35
CA GLU A 113 6.55 -5.82 9.31
C GLU A 113 7.00 -5.06 8.06
N ASN A 114 7.99 -4.18 8.20
CA ASN A 114 8.52 -3.37 7.11
C ASN A 114 9.81 -3.94 6.50
N ILE A 115 10.35 -5.04 7.02
CA ILE A 115 11.51 -5.74 6.47
C ILE A 115 11.04 -6.75 5.43
N THR A 116 11.30 -6.47 4.15
CA THR A 116 11.03 -7.42 3.06
C THR A 116 12.01 -8.60 3.08
N ASN A 117 11.67 -9.67 2.35
CA ASN A 117 12.56 -10.84 2.23
C ASN A 117 13.90 -10.49 1.57
N GLU A 118 13.92 -9.53 0.66
CA GLU A 118 15.13 -9.02 0.03
C GLU A 118 15.99 -8.27 1.05
N MET A 119 15.38 -7.33 1.79
CA MET A 119 16.05 -6.59 2.87
C MET A 119 16.58 -7.55 3.95
N LEU A 120 15.83 -8.59 4.31
CA LEU A 120 16.28 -9.58 5.27
C LEU A 120 17.55 -10.29 4.84
N LYS A 121 17.67 -10.64 3.55
CA LYS A 121 18.89 -11.22 2.97
C LYS A 121 20.08 -10.24 3.04
N GLU A 122 19.85 -8.97 2.72
CA GLU A 122 20.84 -7.91 2.81
C GLU A 122 21.30 -7.65 4.24
N ILE A 123 20.37 -7.65 5.20
CA ILE A 123 20.68 -7.53 6.63
C ILE A 123 21.54 -8.71 7.10
N ILE A 124 21.19 -9.93 6.71
CA ILE A 124 21.95 -11.13 7.03
C ILE A 124 23.37 -11.03 6.44
N PHE A 125 23.51 -10.55 5.22
CA PHE A 125 24.80 -10.33 4.60
C PHE A 125 25.64 -9.27 5.34
N LEU A 126 25.04 -8.15 5.73
CA LEU A 126 25.72 -7.10 6.52
C LEU A 126 26.17 -7.61 7.90
N LEU A 127 25.40 -8.50 8.50
CA LEU A 127 25.66 -9.04 9.83
C LEU A 127 26.36 -10.40 9.83
N GLN A 128 26.82 -10.91 8.66
CA GLN A 128 27.36 -12.26 8.51
C GLN A 128 28.47 -12.62 9.51
N ASN A 129 29.30 -11.64 9.91
CA ASN A 129 30.36 -11.83 10.89
C ASN A 129 29.87 -11.84 12.35
N ARG A 130 28.62 -11.47 12.59
CA ARG A 130 27.97 -11.42 13.92
C ARG A 130 26.89 -12.48 14.10
N LEU A 131 26.54 -13.18 13.03
CA LEU A 131 25.51 -14.23 13.05
C LEU A 131 26.15 -15.64 13.07
N PRO A 132 25.48 -16.66 13.64
CA PRO A 132 25.96 -18.03 13.64
C PRO A 132 26.09 -18.60 12.24
N LYS A 133 27.19 -19.31 11.93
CA LYS A 133 27.51 -19.86 10.60
C LYS A 133 26.48 -20.86 10.02
N ARG A 134 25.56 -21.39 10.80
CA ARG A 134 24.55 -22.38 10.39
C ARG A 134 23.12 -21.90 10.60
N TRP A 135 22.89 -20.62 10.44
CA TRP A 135 21.57 -20.07 10.62
C TRP A 135 20.78 -20.16 9.30
N ILE A 136 19.66 -20.88 9.31
CA ILE A 136 18.85 -21.18 8.13
C ILE A 136 17.61 -20.28 8.16
N THR A 137 17.42 -19.52 7.12
CA THR A 137 16.29 -18.66 6.69
C THR A 137 15.27 -18.32 7.77
N PRO A 138 15.51 -17.28 8.51
CA PRO A 138 14.55 -16.83 9.50
C PRO A 138 13.58 -15.81 8.89
N SER A 139 12.48 -15.59 9.62
CA SER A 139 11.70 -14.38 9.51
C SER A 139 12.45 -13.18 10.11
N ALA A 140 11.96 -11.97 9.82
CA ALA A 140 12.49 -10.76 10.46
C ALA A 140 12.37 -10.84 12.00
N LEU A 141 11.30 -11.42 12.52
CA LEU A 141 11.09 -11.62 13.97
C LEU A 141 12.16 -12.55 14.58
N ASP A 142 12.53 -13.62 13.86
CA ASP A 142 13.58 -14.54 14.32
C ASP A 142 14.94 -13.87 14.35
N LEU A 143 15.24 -13.00 13.37
CA LEU A 143 16.46 -12.21 13.34
C LEU A 143 16.53 -11.26 14.54
N LEU A 144 15.47 -10.50 14.80
CA LEU A 144 15.41 -9.58 15.94
C LEU A 144 15.58 -10.33 17.26
N THR A 145 14.89 -11.47 17.41
CA THR A 145 15.01 -12.34 18.59
C THR A 145 16.44 -12.87 18.76
N LEU A 146 17.12 -13.21 17.69
CA LEU A 146 18.51 -13.65 17.74
C LEU A 146 19.45 -12.53 18.17
N LEU A 147 19.29 -11.32 17.63
CA LEU A 147 20.09 -10.16 18.01
C LEU A 147 19.90 -9.82 19.51
N GLU A 148 18.69 -9.99 20.04
CA GLU A 148 18.43 -9.85 21.47
C GLU A 148 19.12 -10.95 22.30
N LYS A 149 19.02 -12.21 21.90
CA LYS A 149 19.71 -13.35 22.57
C LYS A 149 21.23 -13.17 22.60
N GLN A 150 21.79 -12.50 21.60
CA GLN A 150 23.23 -12.20 21.53
C GLN A 150 23.63 -10.92 22.30
N GLY A 151 22.67 -10.19 22.87
CA GLY A 151 22.92 -8.92 23.53
C GLY A 151 23.32 -7.77 22.62
N LEU A 152 23.19 -7.95 21.31
CA LEU A 152 23.46 -6.92 20.30
C LEU A 152 22.31 -5.90 20.19
N LEU A 153 21.13 -6.30 20.65
CA LEU A 153 19.92 -5.51 20.63
C LEU A 153 19.24 -5.56 22.00
N THR A 154 18.96 -4.42 22.58
CA THR A 154 18.27 -4.29 23.88
C THR A 154 17.39 -3.03 23.86
N LYS A 155 16.46 -2.93 24.83
CA LYS A 155 15.64 -1.72 25.03
C LYS A 155 16.44 -0.43 25.24
N ASP A 156 17.71 -0.55 25.67
CA ASP A 156 18.60 0.59 25.94
C ASP A 156 19.63 0.81 24.83
N ASN A 157 19.82 -0.18 23.95
CA ASN A 157 20.78 -0.13 22.86
C ASN A 157 20.17 -0.66 21.56
N VAL A 158 19.75 0.25 20.69
CA VAL A 158 19.19 -0.03 19.36
C VAL A 158 20.12 0.37 18.20
N GLN A 159 21.41 0.65 18.52
CA GLN A 159 22.40 1.13 17.53
C GLN A 159 22.56 0.21 16.33
N ILE A 160 22.46 -1.10 16.52
CA ILE A 160 22.55 -2.06 15.42
C ILE A 160 21.42 -1.90 14.43
N LEU A 161 20.18 -1.62 14.90
CA LEU A 161 19.03 -1.34 14.05
C LEU A 161 19.20 -0.02 13.30
N GLU A 162 19.70 1.01 13.95
CA GLU A 162 20.00 2.29 13.30
C GLU A 162 21.02 2.13 12.17
N TYR A 163 22.10 1.35 12.44
CA TYR A 163 23.09 1.06 11.41
C TYR A 163 22.49 0.32 10.21
N ILE A 164 21.68 -0.71 10.47
CA ILE A 164 20.99 -1.47 9.42
C ILE A 164 20.06 -0.55 8.61
N CYS A 165 19.19 0.21 9.31
CA CYS A 165 18.25 1.10 8.66
C CYS A 165 18.94 2.21 7.87
N LYS A 166 20.00 2.83 8.40
CA LYS A 166 20.81 3.83 7.67
C LYS A 166 21.41 3.30 6.38
N THR A 167 21.79 2.02 6.40
CA THR A 167 22.49 1.41 5.26
C THR A 167 21.53 0.91 4.19
N LEU A 168 20.41 0.33 4.56
CA LEU A 168 19.52 -0.38 3.64
C LEU A 168 18.19 0.33 3.39
N SER A 169 17.62 0.97 4.40
CA SER A 169 16.32 1.61 4.31
C SER A 169 16.21 2.75 5.33
N PRO A 170 16.67 3.96 4.98
CA PRO A 170 16.63 5.12 5.87
C PRO A 170 15.23 5.46 6.38
N ASP A 171 14.20 5.11 5.65
CA ASP A 171 12.80 5.37 6.01
C ASP A 171 12.40 4.66 7.33
N LEU A 172 13.02 3.50 7.62
CA LEU A 172 12.75 2.75 8.85
C LEU A 172 13.40 3.38 10.10
N LEU A 173 14.29 4.36 9.94
CA LEU A 173 14.85 5.10 11.06
C LEU A 173 13.78 5.85 11.88
N GLU A 174 12.73 6.32 11.22
CA GLU A 174 11.65 7.06 11.88
C GLU A 174 10.99 6.23 12.99
N ILE A 175 10.82 4.93 12.77
CA ILE A 175 10.25 4.01 13.77
C ILE A 175 11.15 3.98 15.02
N ILE A 176 12.47 3.93 14.83
CA ILE A 176 13.46 3.92 15.93
C ILE A 176 13.50 5.28 16.64
N ASP A 177 13.45 6.37 15.87
CA ASP A 177 13.49 7.74 16.40
C ASP A 177 12.23 8.06 17.22
N CYS A 178 11.05 7.63 16.78
CA CYS A 178 9.81 7.73 17.54
C CYS A 178 9.92 7.00 18.90
N TYR A 179 10.49 5.79 18.90
CA TYR A 179 10.74 5.06 20.14
C TYR A 179 11.68 5.81 21.09
N LYS A 180 12.80 6.35 20.60
CA LYS A 180 13.76 7.12 21.37
C LYS A 180 13.14 8.38 21.98
N LYS A 181 12.43 9.18 21.17
CA LYS A 181 11.72 10.38 21.64
C LYS A 181 10.70 10.06 22.74
N ALA A 182 9.95 8.97 22.60
CA ALA A 182 8.99 8.52 23.61
C ALA A 182 9.68 8.10 24.92
N LYS A 183 10.89 7.55 24.84
CA LYS A 183 11.71 7.17 26.00
C LYS A 183 12.26 8.39 26.72
N ASP A 184 12.79 9.38 26.00
CA ASP A 184 13.36 10.62 26.54
C ASP A 184 12.29 11.47 27.23
N ASN A 185 11.08 11.56 26.67
CA ASN A 185 9.95 12.26 27.29
C ASN A 185 9.49 11.61 28.61
N LYS A 186 9.60 10.27 28.74
CA LYS A 186 9.32 9.59 30.01
C LYS A 186 10.40 9.84 31.05
N ALA A 187 11.65 9.98 30.65
CA ALA A 187 12.77 10.31 31.58
C ALA A 187 12.67 11.76 32.06
N ALA A 188 12.25 12.71 31.22
CA ALA A 188 12.08 14.12 31.61
C ALA A 188 10.95 14.33 32.63
N ASN A 189 9.88 13.53 32.58
CA ASN A 189 8.76 13.60 33.54
C ASN A 189 9.08 13.00 34.94
N PHE A 190 10.23 12.33 35.12
CA PHE A 190 10.64 11.75 36.43
C PHE A 190 11.53 12.67 37.23
N THR A 191 11.97 13.82 36.69
CA THR A 191 12.94 14.74 37.34
C THR A 191 12.33 16.05 37.82
N GLN A 192 11.03 16.25 37.79
CA GLN A 192 10.39 17.43 38.39
C GLN A 192 9.40 17.04 39.49
N GLY A 193 9.91 17.03 40.71
CA GLY A 193 9.12 17.02 41.95
C GLY A 193 8.95 18.44 42.49
N PHE A 194 7.73 18.91 42.51
CA PHE A 194 7.04 19.88 43.37
C PHE A 194 7.55 21.34 43.53
N PRO A 195 6.65 22.21 44.03
CA PRO A 195 6.09 23.32 43.22
C PRO A 195 6.32 24.67 43.92
N GLU A 196 6.01 25.75 43.26
CA GLU A 196 5.33 26.88 43.92
C GLU A 196 4.62 27.79 42.86
N LEU A 197 3.43 28.17 43.27
CA LEU A 197 2.58 29.19 42.63
C LEU A 197 3.26 30.55 42.55
N ASN A 198 3.11 31.25 41.46
CA ASN A 198 2.63 32.62 41.55
C ASN A 198 2.04 33.12 40.20
N LEU A 199 1.03 33.94 40.39
CA LEU A 199 0.13 34.56 39.41
C LEU A 199 0.80 35.66 38.58
N GLU A 200 0.11 35.92 37.44
CA GLU A 200 -0.02 37.18 36.73
C GLU A 200 1.05 37.53 35.67
N GLN A 201 0.76 37.59 34.41
CA GLN A 201 0.20 38.69 33.62
C GLN A 201 0.29 38.43 32.13
N HIS A 202 -0.81 38.70 31.47
CA HIS A 202 -1.05 39.20 30.10
C HIS A 202 0.06 39.13 29.03
N GLY A 203 -0.28 38.57 27.88
CA GLY A 203 0.39 38.85 26.63
C GLY A 203 0.03 37.93 25.47
N GLU A 204 -0.91 38.39 24.66
CA GLU A 204 -1.09 38.12 23.25
C GLU A 204 -1.20 36.70 22.72
N PHE A 205 -2.43 36.34 22.42
CA PHE A 205 -2.79 35.26 21.54
C PHE A 205 -2.25 35.49 20.12
N SER A 206 -1.21 34.79 19.72
CA SER A 206 -0.98 34.54 18.31
C SER A 206 -1.64 33.19 17.97
N ASN A 207 -2.64 33.28 17.12
CA ASN A 207 -3.28 32.14 16.48
C ASN A 207 -2.25 31.30 15.74
N VAL A 208 -1.80 30.20 16.34
CA VAL A 208 -1.20 29.11 15.60
C VAL A 208 -2.36 28.21 15.21
N GLU A 209 -2.83 28.38 13.97
CA GLU A 209 -3.72 27.46 13.30
C GLU A 209 -3.11 26.05 13.42
N LYS A 210 -3.85 25.14 14.08
CA LYS A 210 -3.60 23.72 13.99
C LYS A 210 -3.84 23.30 12.55
N GLU A 211 -2.81 23.32 11.72
CA GLU A 211 -2.83 22.61 10.46
C GLU A 211 -3.03 21.11 10.78
N SER A 212 -4.25 20.65 10.58
CA SER A 212 -4.51 19.23 10.42
C SER A 212 -3.65 18.76 9.24
N LYS A 213 -2.75 17.82 9.44
CA LYS A 213 -1.93 17.20 8.36
C LYS A 213 -2.85 16.45 7.39
N THR A 214 -3.57 17.17 6.55
CA THR A 214 -4.23 16.60 5.37
C THR A 214 -3.14 16.28 4.35
N ILE A 215 -3.13 15.04 3.86
CA ILE A 215 -2.22 14.63 2.77
C ILE A 215 -2.38 15.65 1.63
N SER A 216 -1.28 16.33 1.30
CA SER A 216 -1.29 17.37 0.26
C SER A 216 -1.64 16.76 -1.10
N SER A 217 -2.41 17.47 -1.92
CA SER A 217 -2.69 17.09 -3.31
C SER A 217 -1.66 17.68 -4.26
N TYR A 218 -1.51 17.07 -5.46
CA TYR A 218 -0.78 17.71 -6.55
C TYR A 218 -1.51 18.97 -6.98
N LYS A 219 -0.76 20.01 -7.32
CA LYS A 219 -1.34 21.23 -7.88
C LYS A 219 -1.86 20.93 -9.29
N MET A 220 -3.13 21.24 -9.52
CA MET A 220 -3.82 21.06 -10.80
C MET A 220 -4.43 22.40 -11.28
N ASP A 221 -3.79 23.51 -10.92
CA ASP A 221 -4.23 24.89 -11.13
C ASP A 221 -3.52 25.59 -12.30
N GLY A 222 -2.63 24.89 -13.00
CA GLY A 222 -1.97 25.41 -14.19
C GLY A 222 -2.92 25.57 -15.39
N PRO A 223 -2.48 26.30 -16.44
CA PRO A 223 -3.32 26.68 -17.58
C PRO A 223 -3.86 25.50 -18.37
N HIS A 224 -3.20 24.35 -18.27
CA HIS A 224 -3.57 23.12 -18.98
C HIS A 224 -3.48 21.91 -18.04
N THR A 225 -4.51 21.06 -18.06
CA THR A 225 -4.57 19.86 -17.21
C THR A 225 -3.42 18.89 -17.50
N GLY A 226 -3.20 18.53 -18.75
CA GLY A 226 -2.14 17.61 -19.12
C GLY A 226 -2.29 17.06 -20.53
N PHE A 227 -1.31 16.24 -20.92
CA PHE A 227 -1.42 15.41 -22.12
C PHE A 227 -1.91 14.01 -21.75
N CYS A 228 -2.69 13.40 -22.63
CA CYS A 228 -3.06 11.99 -22.58
C CYS A 228 -2.71 11.31 -23.92
N LEU A 229 -1.77 10.37 -23.89
CA LEU A 229 -1.45 9.53 -25.03
C LEU A 229 -2.26 8.24 -24.95
N ILE A 230 -2.86 7.84 -26.07
CA ILE A 230 -3.53 6.56 -26.22
C ILE A 230 -2.82 5.80 -27.33
N ILE A 231 -2.21 4.66 -27.02
CA ILE A 231 -1.64 3.73 -27.98
C ILE A 231 -2.62 2.56 -28.11
N ASN A 232 -3.22 2.40 -29.30
CA ASN A 232 -4.20 1.36 -29.57
C ASN A 232 -3.69 0.41 -30.65
N ASN A 233 -3.07 -0.70 -30.26
CA ASN A 233 -2.61 -1.74 -31.17
C ASN A 233 -3.72 -2.75 -31.41
N VAL A 234 -4.19 -2.81 -32.65
CA VAL A 234 -5.32 -3.65 -33.11
C VAL A 234 -4.83 -4.75 -34.04
N ASN A 235 -4.04 -4.39 -35.05
CA ASN A 235 -3.63 -5.28 -36.13
C ASN A 235 -2.19 -5.73 -35.91
N PHE A 236 -2.01 -6.94 -35.44
CA PHE A 236 -0.70 -7.57 -35.27
C PHE A 236 -0.39 -8.49 -36.45
N ASN A 237 0.90 -8.78 -36.67
CA ASN A 237 1.27 -9.75 -37.70
C ASN A 237 0.63 -11.12 -37.46
N SER A 238 0.50 -11.54 -36.22
CA SER A 238 -0.02 -12.85 -35.82
C SER A 238 -1.52 -12.89 -35.49
N SER A 239 -2.16 -11.73 -35.22
CA SER A 239 -3.52 -11.69 -34.63
C SER A 239 -4.16 -10.32 -34.76
N GLN A 240 -5.47 -10.24 -34.46
CA GLN A 240 -6.22 -8.99 -34.39
C GLN A 240 -6.92 -8.84 -33.02
N ARG A 241 -6.74 -7.67 -32.36
CA ARG A 241 -7.43 -7.32 -31.11
C ARG A 241 -8.79 -6.66 -31.38
N LYS A 242 -9.77 -7.44 -31.88
CA LYS A 242 -11.14 -6.94 -32.08
C LYS A 242 -11.73 -6.37 -30.79
N GLY A 243 -12.47 -5.25 -30.90
CA GLY A 243 -13.08 -4.55 -29.75
C GLY A 243 -12.16 -3.54 -29.05
N SER A 244 -10.88 -3.48 -29.38
CA SER A 244 -9.94 -2.52 -28.78
C SER A 244 -10.28 -1.05 -29.10
N CYS A 245 -10.86 -0.79 -30.26
CA CYS A 245 -11.27 0.56 -30.67
C CYS A 245 -12.33 1.15 -29.73
N LYS A 246 -13.20 0.30 -29.16
CA LYS A 246 -14.20 0.75 -28.17
C LYS A 246 -13.55 1.34 -26.91
N ASP A 247 -12.48 0.70 -26.44
CA ASP A 247 -11.72 1.21 -25.30
C ASP A 247 -11.02 2.52 -25.64
N ALA A 248 -10.38 2.61 -26.81
CA ALA A 248 -9.69 3.82 -27.25
C ALA A 248 -10.65 5.02 -27.38
N GLU A 249 -11.81 4.82 -28.01
CA GLU A 249 -12.86 5.83 -28.15
C GLU A 249 -13.40 6.28 -26.78
N GLN A 250 -13.57 5.35 -25.84
CA GLN A 250 -14.07 5.65 -24.51
C GLN A 250 -13.02 6.43 -23.70
N LEU A 251 -11.76 6.02 -23.75
CA LEU A 251 -10.66 6.75 -23.11
C LEU A 251 -10.53 8.17 -23.68
N GLU A 252 -10.58 8.34 -25.01
CA GLU A 252 -10.50 9.64 -25.66
C GLU A 252 -11.62 10.57 -25.17
N ARG A 253 -12.87 10.10 -25.15
CA ARG A 253 -14.02 10.86 -24.66
C ARG A 253 -13.87 11.27 -23.20
N VAL A 254 -13.48 10.33 -22.34
CA VAL A 254 -13.38 10.57 -20.90
C VAL A 254 -12.22 11.51 -20.59
N PHE A 255 -11.03 11.29 -21.14
CA PHE A 255 -9.87 12.15 -20.85
C PHE A 255 -10.00 13.54 -21.49
N THR A 256 -10.66 13.67 -22.65
CA THR A 256 -11.02 14.98 -23.22
C THR A 256 -12.00 15.73 -22.29
N TRP A 257 -13.02 15.02 -21.77
CA TRP A 257 -13.95 15.59 -20.80
C TRP A 257 -13.25 16.04 -19.50
N LEU A 258 -12.20 15.33 -19.07
CA LEU A 258 -11.36 15.70 -17.92
C LEU A 258 -10.41 16.87 -18.22
N GLY A 259 -10.46 17.47 -19.43
CA GLY A 259 -9.67 18.62 -19.82
C GLY A 259 -8.25 18.30 -20.28
N LEU A 260 -7.95 17.06 -20.66
CA LEU A 260 -6.65 16.69 -21.20
C LEU A 260 -6.60 16.87 -22.73
N ASP A 261 -5.41 17.19 -23.24
CA ASP A 261 -5.09 17.18 -24.67
C ASP A 261 -4.77 15.74 -25.08
N VAL A 262 -5.74 15.06 -25.70
CA VAL A 262 -5.66 13.63 -26.03
C VAL A 262 -5.06 13.41 -27.42
N ARG A 263 -4.10 12.49 -27.51
CA ARG A 263 -3.45 12.07 -28.76
C ARG A 263 -3.52 10.55 -28.90
N THR A 264 -4.22 10.08 -29.93
CA THR A 264 -4.40 8.65 -30.19
C THR A 264 -3.50 8.19 -31.34
N TYR A 265 -2.78 7.11 -31.11
CA TYR A 265 -1.89 6.44 -32.06
C TYR A 265 -2.34 5.00 -32.24
N THR A 266 -2.42 4.54 -33.47
CA THR A 266 -2.95 3.21 -33.79
C THR A 266 -1.88 2.39 -34.49
N ASP A 267 -1.82 1.10 -34.14
CA ASP A 267 -1.02 0.07 -34.82
C ASP A 267 0.47 0.40 -34.92
N LEU A 268 1.08 0.71 -33.77
CA LEU A 268 2.51 0.99 -33.66
C LEU A 268 3.32 -0.30 -33.54
N THR A 269 4.42 -0.39 -34.28
CA THR A 269 5.46 -1.40 -34.08
C THR A 269 6.22 -1.16 -32.78
N SER A 270 7.02 -2.12 -32.33
CA SER A 270 7.88 -1.98 -31.16
C SER A 270 8.83 -0.78 -31.27
N GLY A 271 9.40 -0.55 -32.46
CA GLY A 271 10.26 0.59 -32.75
C GLY A 271 9.51 1.91 -32.72
N ASP A 272 8.29 1.96 -33.29
CA ASP A 272 7.46 3.17 -33.30
C ASP A 272 7.03 3.57 -31.89
N ILE A 273 6.70 2.60 -31.01
CA ILE A 273 6.38 2.87 -29.61
C ILE A 273 7.55 3.52 -28.91
N ILE A 274 8.77 2.99 -29.05
CA ILE A 274 9.98 3.55 -28.43
C ILE A 274 10.25 4.96 -28.95
N ASN A 275 10.19 5.16 -30.28
CA ASN A 275 10.40 6.46 -30.90
C ASN A 275 9.33 7.49 -30.44
N LEU A 276 8.09 7.05 -30.29
CA LEU A 276 7.01 7.88 -29.76
C LEU A 276 7.32 8.36 -28.35
N MET A 277 7.74 7.45 -27.43
CA MET A 277 8.11 7.82 -26.06
C MET A 277 9.28 8.80 -26.05
N GLN A 278 10.32 8.57 -26.88
CA GLN A 278 11.44 9.50 -27.02
C GLN A 278 10.98 10.88 -27.52
N THR A 279 10.09 10.95 -28.48
CA THR A 279 9.54 12.21 -28.99
C THR A 279 8.80 12.96 -27.87
N TRP A 280 7.91 12.27 -27.14
CA TRP A 280 7.15 12.89 -26.06
C TRP A 280 7.98 13.25 -24.85
N GLN A 281 9.09 12.55 -24.58
CA GLN A 281 10.07 12.92 -23.56
C GLN A 281 10.61 14.36 -23.74
N HIS A 282 10.76 14.82 -24.97
CA HIS A 282 11.36 16.11 -25.31
C HIS A 282 10.35 17.24 -25.54
N VAL A 283 9.06 16.98 -25.38
CA VAL A 283 8.01 18.00 -25.55
C VAL A 283 8.15 19.08 -24.49
N GLN A 284 8.42 20.32 -24.93
CA GLN A 284 8.63 21.46 -24.01
C GLN A 284 7.34 21.90 -23.31
N ASP A 285 6.20 21.69 -23.93
CA ASP A 285 4.90 22.08 -23.37
C ASP A 285 4.51 21.33 -22.09
N HIS A 286 5.23 20.27 -21.74
CA HIS A 286 5.08 19.62 -20.44
C HIS A 286 5.30 20.57 -19.26
N LYS A 287 6.10 21.64 -19.43
CA LYS A 287 6.34 22.65 -18.39
C LYS A 287 5.04 23.35 -17.93
N ASP A 288 4.11 23.58 -18.87
CA ASP A 288 2.85 24.31 -18.65
C ASP A 288 1.66 23.36 -18.36
N ARG A 289 1.93 22.07 -18.19
CA ARG A 289 0.96 21.01 -17.91
C ARG A 289 1.10 20.49 -16.48
N ASN A 290 -0.03 20.12 -15.87
CA ASN A 290 -0.07 19.64 -14.47
C ASN A 290 0.27 18.16 -14.35
N CYS A 291 -0.01 17.34 -15.38
CA CYS A 291 0.23 15.90 -15.38
C CYS A 291 0.52 15.37 -16.79
N PHE A 292 0.95 14.11 -16.82
CA PHE A 292 1.09 13.31 -18.05
C PHE A 292 0.39 11.98 -17.87
N ILE A 293 -0.41 11.57 -18.86
CA ILE A 293 -1.13 10.28 -18.86
C ILE A 293 -0.79 9.52 -20.14
N CYS A 294 -0.58 8.20 -20.02
CA CYS A 294 -0.37 7.30 -21.15
C CYS A 294 -1.20 6.03 -20.99
N CYS A 295 -2.10 5.77 -21.93
CA CYS A 295 -2.91 4.57 -21.98
C CYS A 295 -2.38 3.66 -23.09
N ILE A 296 -2.08 2.40 -22.79
CA ILE A 296 -1.56 1.44 -23.77
C ILE A 296 -2.50 0.24 -23.86
N LEU A 297 -3.09 0.05 -25.04
CA LEU A 297 -3.98 -1.06 -25.37
C LEU A 297 -3.25 -2.00 -26.33
N SER A 298 -2.73 -3.12 -25.83
CA SER A 298 -1.93 -4.04 -26.65
C SER A 298 -2.04 -5.48 -26.16
N HIS A 299 -1.40 -6.41 -26.87
CA HIS A 299 -1.01 -7.69 -26.30
C HIS A 299 0.17 -7.50 -25.36
N GLY A 300 0.39 -8.44 -24.43
CA GLY A 300 1.52 -8.35 -23.52
C GLY A 300 1.79 -9.65 -22.79
N LYS A 301 2.89 -9.64 -22.06
CA LYS A 301 3.27 -10.65 -21.06
C LYS A 301 3.95 -9.95 -19.89
N SER A 302 4.33 -10.70 -18.85
CA SER A 302 4.95 -10.18 -17.62
C SER A 302 5.96 -9.04 -17.90
N GLY A 303 5.66 -7.84 -17.39
CA GLY A 303 6.51 -6.64 -17.49
C GLY A 303 6.66 -6.01 -18.88
N ALA A 304 5.95 -6.50 -19.91
CA ALA A 304 6.14 -6.05 -21.29
C ALA A 304 4.83 -6.02 -22.11
N ILE A 305 4.81 -5.19 -23.14
CA ILE A 305 3.77 -5.13 -24.17
C ILE A 305 4.36 -5.54 -25.52
N TYR A 306 3.49 -5.92 -26.46
CA TYR A 306 3.87 -6.20 -27.83
C TYR A 306 3.63 -4.98 -28.76
N GLY A 307 4.59 -4.69 -29.64
CA GLY A 307 4.30 -3.92 -30.84
C GLY A 307 3.51 -4.75 -31.85
N THR A 308 2.96 -4.12 -32.87
CA THR A 308 2.22 -4.82 -33.96
C THR A 308 3.11 -5.76 -34.77
N ASP A 309 4.43 -5.59 -34.68
CA ASP A 309 5.46 -6.47 -35.23
C ASP A 309 5.74 -7.72 -34.37
N ASP A 310 4.88 -8.01 -33.37
CA ASP A 310 5.00 -9.11 -32.41
C ASP A 310 6.31 -9.10 -31.57
N LYS A 311 6.98 -7.95 -31.49
CA LYS A 311 8.18 -7.78 -30.64
C LYS A 311 7.81 -7.11 -29.33
N LEU A 312 8.54 -7.51 -28.27
CA LEU A 312 8.32 -7.03 -26.91
C LEU A 312 9.01 -5.68 -26.64
N VAL A 313 8.29 -4.84 -25.89
CA VAL A 313 8.80 -3.60 -25.34
C VAL A 313 8.57 -3.61 -23.84
N SER A 314 9.62 -3.41 -23.05
CA SER A 314 9.52 -3.38 -21.59
C SER A 314 8.73 -2.16 -21.12
N ILE A 315 7.74 -2.36 -20.24
CA ILE A 315 6.96 -1.27 -19.64
C ILE A 315 7.88 -0.35 -18.85
N ARG A 316 8.85 -0.90 -18.13
CA ARG A 316 9.84 -0.10 -17.37
C ARG A 316 10.66 0.81 -18.30
N MET A 317 11.07 0.32 -19.46
CA MET A 317 11.78 1.14 -20.43
C MET A 317 10.93 2.32 -20.91
N LEU A 318 9.62 2.10 -21.14
CA LEU A 318 8.69 3.17 -21.57
C LEU A 318 8.53 4.23 -20.48
N THR A 319 8.35 3.83 -19.23
CA THR A 319 8.20 4.77 -18.11
C THR A 319 9.48 5.56 -17.82
N THR A 320 10.67 4.96 -18.05
CA THR A 320 11.97 5.60 -17.82
C THR A 320 12.13 6.89 -18.62
N HIS A 321 11.53 7.01 -19.80
CA HIS A 321 11.56 8.24 -20.61
C HIS A 321 10.98 9.47 -19.88
N PHE A 322 10.09 9.26 -18.91
CA PHE A 322 9.37 10.32 -18.20
C PHE A 322 9.85 10.51 -16.75
N THR A 323 10.96 9.90 -16.35
CA THR A 323 11.59 10.16 -15.05
C THR A 323 12.08 11.60 -14.98
N ALA A 324 12.23 12.15 -13.78
CA ALA A 324 12.67 13.52 -13.56
C ALA A 324 14.02 13.83 -14.22
N LYS A 325 14.90 12.82 -14.38
CA LYS A 325 16.18 12.93 -15.05
C LYS A 325 16.04 13.06 -16.58
N HIS A 326 15.16 12.24 -17.19
CA HIS A 326 15.02 12.18 -18.64
C HIS A 326 14.00 13.19 -19.19
N CYS A 327 13.01 13.58 -18.39
CA CYS A 327 12.00 14.60 -18.72
C CYS A 327 11.87 15.62 -17.58
N PRO A 328 12.80 16.58 -17.44
CA PRO A 328 12.78 17.55 -16.33
C PRO A 328 11.51 18.37 -16.26
N GLN A 329 10.80 18.61 -17.37
CA GLN A 329 9.54 19.36 -17.42
C GLN A 329 8.40 18.66 -16.67
N LEU A 330 8.49 17.32 -16.45
CA LEU A 330 7.58 16.50 -15.66
C LEU A 330 8.09 16.20 -14.26
N ALA A 331 9.22 16.78 -13.85
CA ALA A 331 9.71 16.66 -12.48
C ALA A 331 8.65 17.16 -11.48
N ALA A 332 8.40 16.42 -10.40
CA ALA A 332 7.39 16.68 -9.39
C ALA A 332 5.93 16.70 -9.88
N LYS A 333 5.67 16.32 -11.12
CA LYS A 333 4.32 16.20 -11.68
C LYS A 333 3.91 14.73 -11.79
N PRO A 334 2.63 14.40 -11.58
CA PRO A 334 2.14 13.03 -11.66
C PRO A 334 2.17 12.51 -13.10
N LYS A 335 2.66 11.27 -13.25
CA LYS A 335 2.78 10.53 -14.50
C LYS A 335 2.00 9.21 -14.36
N LEU A 336 0.87 9.09 -15.06
CA LEU A 336 -0.04 7.96 -14.93
C LEU A 336 0.00 7.11 -16.20
N PHE A 337 0.26 5.81 -16.04
CA PHE A 337 0.25 4.84 -17.11
C PHE A 337 -0.85 3.81 -16.87
N PHE A 338 -1.78 3.67 -17.80
CA PHE A 338 -2.83 2.66 -17.75
C PHE A 338 -2.58 1.61 -18.84
N ILE A 339 -2.25 0.39 -18.42
CA ILE A 339 -1.80 -0.67 -19.32
C ILE A 339 -2.87 -1.76 -19.41
N GLN A 340 -3.56 -1.82 -20.54
CA GLN A 340 -4.47 -2.89 -20.88
C GLN A 340 -3.74 -3.92 -21.76
N ALA A 341 -3.14 -4.91 -21.10
CA ALA A 341 -2.46 -6.02 -21.74
C ALA A 341 -2.45 -7.23 -20.80
N CYS A 342 -2.35 -8.45 -21.36
CA CYS A 342 -2.06 -9.62 -20.53
C CYS A 342 -0.67 -9.50 -19.92
N GLN A 343 -0.51 -10.05 -18.69
CA GLN A 343 0.78 -10.10 -17.99
C GLN A 343 1.27 -11.55 -17.84
N GLY A 344 0.72 -12.46 -18.62
CA GLY A 344 1.05 -13.88 -18.62
C GLY A 344 -0.09 -14.71 -19.19
N ASN A 345 -0.04 -16.02 -18.99
CA ASN A 345 -1.00 -16.98 -19.56
C ASN A 345 -1.93 -17.61 -18.50
N ASN A 346 -1.73 -17.30 -17.21
CA ASN A 346 -2.53 -17.89 -16.15
C ASN A 346 -3.93 -17.28 -16.13
N ILE A 347 -4.93 -18.12 -15.94
CA ILE A 347 -6.33 -17.72 -15.75
C ILE A 347 -6.61 -17.69 -14.25
N GLN A 348 -7.13 -16.56 -13.76
CA GLN A 348 -7.62 -16.50 -12.39
C GLN A 348 -8.97 -17.22 -12.30
N HIS A 349 -9.08 -18.12 -11.32
CA HIS A 349 -10.30 -18.86 -11.01
C HIS A 349 -11.07 -18.18 -9.87
N PRO A 350 -12.41 -18.28 -9.85
CA PRO A 350 -13.18 -17.83 -8.71
C PRO A 350 -12.83 -18.67 -7.48
N VAL A 351 -12.50 -18.00 -6.39
CA VAL A 351 -12.46 -18.59 -5.06
C VAL A 351 -13.78 -18.21 -4.40
N TYR A 352 -14.55 -19.19 -3.96
CA TYR A 352 -15.77 -18.94 -3.19
C TYR A 352 -15.32 -18.65 -1.76
N VAL A 353 -15.35 -17.40 -1.39
CA VAL A 353 -15.09 -16.95 -0.01
C VAL A 353 -16.46 -16.81 0.63
N ASP A 354 -16.74 -17.57 1.68
CA ASP A 354 -17.78 -17.16 2.62
C ASP A 354 -17.36 -15.79 3.16
N THR A 355 -18.30 -14.87 3.13
CA THR A 355 -18.08 -13.43 3.33
C THR A 355 -17.54 -13.14 4.72
N ASP A 356 -16.20 -13.12 4.88
CA ASP A 356 -15.49 -12.47 5.99
C ASP A 356 -13.97 -12.48 5.69
N GLY A 357 -13.49 -11.48 4.97
CA GLY A 357 -12.05 -11.32 4.69
C GLY A 357 -11.59 -9.88 4.85
N PRO A 358 -10.43 -9.64 5.47
CA PRO A 358 -9.94 -8.31 5.82
C PRO A 358 -9.25 -7.56 4.67
N THR A 359 -9.37 -6.23 4.68
CA THR A 359 -8.72 -5.29 3.78
C THR A 359 -7.32 -4.91 4.26
N PRO A 360 -6.35 -4.65 3.37
CA PRO A 360 -4.99 -4.27 3.75
C PRO A 360 -4.83 -2.77 4.02
N ASP A 361 -3.97 -2.45 4.99
CA ASP A 361 -3.72 -1.12 5.52
C ASP A 361 -2.61 -0.34 4.80
N SER A 362 -2.71 0.98 4.92
CA SER A 362 -1.85 2.01 4.36
C SER A 362 -0.68 2.38 5.30
N CYS A 363 0.50 2.66 4.73
CA CYS A 363 1.70 3.15 5.43
C CYS A 363 1.71 4.67 5.65
N PRO A 364 2.33 5.18 6.71
CA PRO A 364 2.51 6.61 6.97
C PRO A 364 3.82 7.18 6.39
N VAL A 365 3.81 8.50 6.13
CA VAL A 365 4.82 9.29 5.40
C VAL A 365 5.69 10.11 6.37
N PRO A 366 7.01 10.32 6.12
CA PRO A 366 7.92 11.04 7.01
C PRO A 366 8.03 12.55 6.78
N GLU A 367 8.53 13.24 7.81
CA GLU A 367 8.67 14.69 7.94
C GLU A 367 9.96 15.27 7.32
N ARG A 368 9.88 16.55 6.94
CA ARG A 368 10.83 17.36 6.20
C ARG A 368 12.09 17.72 6.97
N VAL A 369 13.22 17.63 6.28
CA VAL A 369 14.40 18.49 6.50
C VAL A 369 14.62 19.27 5.21
N SER A 370 14.64 20.61 5.32
CA SER A 370 14.86 21.51 4.19
C SER A 370 16.34 21.53 3.84
N LEU A 371 16.68 20.81 2.79
CA LEU A 371 17.85 21.00 1.95
C LEU A 371 17.37 20.81 0.53
N LEU A 372 17.83 21.60 -0.42
CA LEU A 372 17.49 21.60 -1.85
C LEU A 372 16.74 20.34 -2.28
N GLU A 373 15.42 20.46 -2.56
CA GLU A 373 14.54 19.34 -2.84
C GLU A 373 15.08 18.49 -4.00
N SER A 374 15.86 17.47 -3.71
CA SER A 374 16.16 16.41 -4.66
C SER A 374 15.03 15.42 -4.65
N ILE A 375 14.45 15.12 -5.82
CA ILE A 375 13.36 14.18 -6.00
C ILE A 375 13.94 12.89 -6.56
N PRO A 376 13.55 11.69 -6.05
CA PRO A 376 13.93 10.42 -6.67
C PRO A 376 13.54 10.37 -8.14
N GLU A 377 14.37 9.78 -9.00
CA GLU A 377 14.14 9.72 -10.45
C GLU A 377 12.78 9.11 -10.81
N GLU A 378 12.33 8.10 -10.08
CA GLU A 378 11.08 7.36 -10.30
C GLU A 378 9.90 7.87 -9.42
N ALA A 379 10.01 9.07 -8.83
CA ALA A 379 8.92 9.65 -8.05
C ALA A 379 7.75 10.10 -8.93
N ASP A 380 6.56 10.11 -8.32
CA ASP A 380 5.31 10.65 -8.89
C ASP A 380 4.76 9.83 -10.07
N PHE A 381 4.98 8.51 -10.07
CA PHE A 381 4.41 7.58 -11.05
C PHE A 381 3.20 6.83 -10.48
N LEU A 382 2.25 6.53 -11.38
CA LEU A 382 1.20 5.53 -11.20
C LEU A 382 1.19 4.59 -12.40
N LEU A 383 1.24 3.30 -12.14
CA LEU A 383 1.10 2.25 -13.14
C LEU A 383 -0.17 1.45 -12.83
N GLY A 384 -1.23 1.66 -13.58
CA GLY A 384 -2.50 0.93 -13.49
C GLY A 384 -2.49 -0.26 -14.46
N MET A 385 -2.23 -1.47 -13.95
CA MET A 385 -2.22 -2.69 -14.74
C MET A 385 -3.61 -3.31 -14.79
N ALA A 386 -4.04 -3.75 -15.97
CA ALA A 386 -5.34 -4.43 -16.16
C ALA A 386 -5.45 -5.74 -15.37
N THR A 387 -4.34 -6.38 -15.08
CA THR A 387 -4.28 -7.64 -14.34
C THR A 387 -2.98 -7.75 -13.56
N VAL A 388 -3.00 -8.58 -12.51
CA VAL A 388 -1.79 -8.96 -11.77
C VAL A 388 -0.80 -9.69 -12.68
N ASP A 389 0.48 -9.69 -12.27
CA ASP A 389 1.54 -10.36 -13.01
C ASP A 389 1.26 -11.86 -13.21
N GLY A 390 1.73 -12.40 -14.31
CA GLY A 390 1.50 -13.79 -14.70
C GLY A 390 0.10 -14.11 -15.26
N CYS A 391 -0.87 -13.19 -15.21
CA CYS A 391 -2.27 -13.45 -15.54
C CYS A 391 -2.76 -12.81 -16.84
N VAL A 392 -3.86 -13.36 -17.37
CA VAL A 392 -4.57 -12.81 -18.53
C VAL A 392 -5.52 -11.68 -18.16
N SER A 393 -5.78 -10.77 -19.09
CA SER A 393 -6.86 -9.78 -19.06
C SER A 393 -7.93 -10.09 -20.09
N PHE A 394 -9.19 -9.75 -19.79
CA PHE A 394 -10.33 -10.08 -20.65
C PHE A 394 -10.85 -8.89 -21.43
N ARG A 395 -11.30 -9.19 -22.66
CA ARG A 395 -11.91 -8.23 -23.58
C ARG A 395 -13.15 -8.85 -24.22
N HIS A 396 -14.25 -8.09 -24.23
CA HIS A 396 -15.42 -8.37 -25.05
C HIS A 396 -15.32 -7.66 -26.40
N ILE A 397 -15.73 -8.31 -27.47
CA ILE A 397 -15.57 -7.76 -28.84
C ILE A 397 -16.40 -6.50 -29.04
N GLU A 398 -17.59 -6.45 -28.44
CA GLU A 398 -18.55 -5.36 -28.63
C GLU A 398 -18.48 -4.31 -27.51
N GLU A 399 -18.14 -4.72 -26.27
CA GLU A 399 -18.17 -3.86 -25.10
C GLU A 399 -16.81 -3.30 -24.72
N GLY A 400 -15.70 -3.88 -25.24
CA GLY A 400 -14.34 -3.53 -24.86
C GLY A 400 -13.79 -4.36 -23.69
N THR A 401 -12.74 -3.89 -23.03
CA THR A 401 -12.06 -4.62 -21.96
C THR A 401 -12.68 -4.34 -20.60
N TRP A 402 -12.66 -5.32 -19.73
CA TRP A 402 -13.22 -5.16 -18.37
C TRP A 402 -12.58 -4.02 -17.61
N TYR A 403 -11.26 -3.88 -17.72
CA TYR A 403 -10.52 -2.87 -16.99
C TYR A 403 -10.77 -1.44 -17.50
N ILE A 404 -10.65 -1.20 -18.81
CA ILE A 404 -10.82 0.14 -19.37
C ILE A 404 -12.26 0.63 -19.21
N GLN A 405 -13.25 -0.25 -19.42
CA GLN A 405 -14.65 0.10 -19.23
C GLN A 405 -14.93 0.47 -17.75
N ALA A 406 -14.40 -0.30 -16.80
CA ALA A 406 -14.52 0.03 -15.37
C ALA A 406 -13.79 1.35 -15.03
N LEU A 407 -12.57 1.56 -15.55
CA LEU A 407 -11.80 2.78 -15.34
C LEU A 407 -12.58 4.02 -15.82
N CYS A 408 -13.06 3.99 -17.06
CA CYS A 408 -13.82 5.11 -17.64
C CYS A 408 -15.11 5.38 -16.85
N SER A 409 -15.86 4.34 -16.50
CA SER A 409 -17.09 4.46 -15.72
C SER A 409 -16.82 5.07 -14.33
N LYS A 410 -15.78 4.63 -13.62
CA LYS A 410 -15.43 5.18 -12.31
C LYS A 410 -14.88 6.61 -12.37
N LEU A 411 -14.10 6.95 -13.39
CA LEU A 411 -13.67 8.33 -13.62
C LEU A 411 -14.88 9.27 -13.79
N GLN A 412 -15.84 8.89 -14.63
CA GLN A 412 -17.06 9.68 -14.85
C GLN A 412 -17.92 9.83 -13.61
N LEU A 413 -17.99 8.79 -12.77
CA LEU A 413 -18.80 8.79 -11.55
C LEU A 413 -18.15 9.55 -10.40
N LEU A 414 -16.84 9.43 -10.22
CA LEU A 414 -16.16 9.81 -8.97
C LEU A 414 -15.35 11.10 -9.08
N VAL A 415 -14.85 11.47 -10.28
CA VAL A 415 -14.18 12.76 -10.46
C VAL A 415 -15.10 13.95 -10.11
N PRO A 416 -16.40 13.97 -10.50
CA PRO A 416 -17.30 15.04 -10.07
C PRO A 416 -17.51 15.13 -8.56
N ARG A 417 -17.17 14.06 -7.82
CA ARG A 417 -17.24 14.00 -6.34
C ARG A 417 -15.94 14.40 -5.66
N GLY A 418 -14.89 14.73 -6.43
CA GLY A 418 -13.58 15.12 -5.90
C GLY A 418 -12.74 13.96 -5.38
N GLU A 419 -13.04 12.72 -5.76
CA GLU A 419 -12.28 11.55 -5.33
C GLU A 419 -10.88 11.52 -5.96
N ASP A 420 -9.88 11.07 -5.20
CA ASP A 420 -8.51 10.89 -5.69
C ASP A 420 -8.37 9.61 -6.53
N ILE A 421 -7.34 9.57 -7.37
CA ILE A 421 -7.14 8.48 -8.33
C ILE A 421 -6.98 7.10 -7.68
N LEU A 422 -6.39 6.99 -6.50
CA LEU A 422 -6.21 5.70 -5.82
C LEU A 422 -7.53 5.17 -5.28
N SER A 423 -8.37 6.04 -4.72
CA SER A 423 -9.76 5.74 -4.33
C SER A 423 -10.58 5.27 -5.55
N ILE A 424 -10.42 5.95 -6.70
CA ILE A 424 -11.06 5.55 -7.96
C ILE A 424 -10.58 4.17 -8.41
N LEU A 425 -9.27 3.90 -8.40
CA LEU A 425 -8.72 2.61 -8.83
C LEU A 425 -9.10 1.46 -7.90
N THR A 426 -9.27 1.72 -6.60
CA THR A 426 -9.81 0.73 -5.66
C THR A 426 -11.22 0.29 -6.07
N GLN A 427 -12.08 1.24 -6.47
CA GLN A 427 -13.41 0.90 -6.96
C GLN A 427 -13.40 0.25 -8.36
N VAL A 428 -12.41 0.56 -9.20
CA VAL A 428 -12.17 -0.16 -10.47
C VAL A 428 -11.82 -1.62 -10.19
N ASN A 429 -10.95 -1.87 -9.20
CA ASN A 429 -10.58 -3.22 -8.76
C ASN A 429 -11.81 -4.01 -8.31
N GLU A 430 -12.67 -3.41 -7.50
CA GLU A 430 -13.91 -4.01 -7.04
C GLU A 430 -14.84 -4.38 -8.20
N ASP A 431 -15.05 -3.45 -9.14
CA ASP A 431 -15.95 -3.67 -10.29
C ASP A 431 -15.42 -4.76 -11.23
N VAL A 432 -14.12 -4.78 -11.50
CA VAL A 432 -13.52 -5.82 -12.35
C VAL A 432 -13.53 -7.18 -11.64
N ALA A 433 -13.25 -7.20 -10.34
CA ALA A 433 -13.28 -8.43 -9.53
C ALA A 433 -14.68 -9.06 -9.47
N LYS A 434 -15.75 -8.26 -9.51
CA LYS A 434 -17.15 -8.76 -9.58
C LYS A 434 -17.47 -9.41 -10.92
N ARG A 435 -16.82 -9.02 -12.01
CA ARG A 435 -17.08 -9.58 -13.35
C ARG A 435 -16.64 -11.04 -13.42
N VAL A 436 -17.40 -11.81 -14.18
CA VAL A 436 -17.16 -13.24 -14.41
C VAL A 436 -17.32 -13.50 -15.91
N SER A 437 -16.47 -14.36 -16.48
CA SER A 437 -16.65 -14.77 -17.89
C SER A 437 -18.00 -15.47 -18.09
N PRO A 438 -18.54 -15.51 -19.33
CA PRO A 438 -19.79 -16.19 -19.63
C PRO A 438 -19.83 -17.67 -19.17
N SER A 439 -18.67 -18.32 -19.10
CA SER A 439 -18.54 -19.69 -18.59
C SER A 439 -18.55 -19.81 -17.06
N GLY A 440 -18.62 -18.70 -16.31
CA GLY A 440 -18.57 -18.70 -14.84
C GLY A 440 -17.22 -19.04 -14.23
N ARG A 441 -16.18 -19.27 -15.03
CA ARG A 441 -14.91 -19.88 -14.57
C ARG A 441 -13.69 -18.98 -14.58
N LYS A 442 -13.82 -17.74 -15.06
CA LYS A 442 -12.67 -16.83 -15.24
C LYS A 442 -12.91 -15.52 -14.55
N LYS A 443 -11.89 -15.06 -13.84
CA LYS A 443 -11.84 -13.80 -13.09
C LYS A 443 -10.67 -12.95 -13.57
N GLN A 444 -10.70 -11.66 -13.23
CA GLN A 444 -9.61 -10.72 -13.48
C GLN A 444 -9.46 -9.81 -12.27
N MET A 445 -8.22 -9.55 -11.89
CA MET A 445 -7.89 -8.62 -10.80
C MET A 445 -6.91 -7.59 -11.32
N PRO A 446 -7.28 -6.31 -11.47
CA PRO A 446 -6.34 -5.25 -11.81
C PRO A 446 -5.35 -5.01 -10.66
N GLN A 447 -4.20 -4.41 -10.98
CA GLN A 447 -3.15 -4.14 -10.01
C GLN A 447 -2.56 -2.74 -10.24
N PRO A 448 -2.92 -1.73 -9.45
CA PRO A 448 -2.21 -0.46 -9.43
C PRO A 448 -0.91 -0.57 -8.63
N ALA A 449 0.16 0.06 -9.15
CA ALA A 449 1.42 0.26 -8.45
C ALA A 449 1.81 1.74 -8.56
N TYR A 450 2.36 2.36 -7.50
CA TYR A 450 2.61 3.80 -7.56
C TYR A 450 3.74 4.26 -6.65
N THR A 451 4.35 5.38 -7.06
CA THR A 451 5.28 6.19 -6.30
C THR A 451 4.77 7.63 -6.14
N LEU A 452 3.45 7.81 -6.15
CA LEU A 452 2.81 9.10 -5.92
C LEU A 452 3.07 9.58 -4.50
N ARG A 453 3.54 10.79 -4.34
CA ARG A 453 3.85 11.41 -3.04
C ARG A 453 2.73 12.29 -2.49
N ARG A 454 1.70 12.54 -3.30
CA ARG A 454 0.54 13.40 -3.00
C ARG A 454 -0.72 12.79 -3.58
N LYS A 455 -1.89 13.23 -3.12
CA LYS A 455 -3.17 12.84 -3.75
C LYS A 455 -3.27 13.44 -5.15
N PHE A 456 -3.59 12.60 -6.13
CA PHE A 456 -3.91 13.07 -7.47
C PHE A 456 -5.43 13.16 -7.62
N ILE A 457 -5.92 14.38 -7.74
CA ILE A 457 -7.36 14.69 -7.88
C ILE A 457 -7.51 15.46 -9.18
N PHE A 458 -8.33 14.96 -10.10
CA PHE A 458 -8.66 15.69 -11.32
C PHE A 458 -9.46 16.95 -11.01
N PRO A 459 -9.25 18.07 -11.73
CA PRO A 459 -10.17 19.19 -11.69
C PRO A 459 -11.58 18.72 -12.05
N ILE A 460 -12.58 19.20 -11.32
CA ILE A 460 -13.98 18.84 -11.59
C ILE A 460 -14.41 19.50 -12.91
N PRO A 461 -14.80 18.71 -13.94
CA PRO A 461 -15.24 19.27 -15.21
C PRO A 461 -16.53 20.06 -15.07
N MET A 462 -16.65 21.17 -15.77
CA MET A 462 -17.89 21.98 -15.79
C MET A 462 -19.01 21.30 -16.62
N ALA A 463 -18.64 20.54 -17.65
CA ALA A 463 -19.58 19.81 -18.48
C ALA A 463 -20.00 18.47 -17.81
N PRO A 464 -21.24 18.01 -18.02
CA PRO A 464 -21.65 16.71 -17.54
C PRO A 464 -20.81 15.59 -18.19
N PRO A 465 -20.69 14.42 -17.52
CA PRO A 465 -19.98 13.29 -18.10
C PRO A 465 -20.55 12.90 -19.47
N PRO A 466 -19.71 12.45 -20.41
CA PRO A 466 -20.16 12.02 -21.72
C PRO A 466 -21.12 10.83 -21.56
N SER A 467 -22.35 10.96 -22.06
CA SER A 467 -23.34 9.88 -22.03
C SER A 467 -22.89 8.68 -22.87
N GLU A 468 -23.15 7.47 -22.39
CA GLU A 468 -23.11 6.28 -23.23
C GLU A 468 -24.21 6.40 -24.27
N GLN A 469 -23.90 6.83 -25.49
CA GLN A 469 -24.82 6.70 -26.60
C GLN A 469 -24.87 5.21 -26.98
N HIS A 470 -25.87 4.50 -26.44
CA HIS A 470 -26.39 3.31 -27.12
C HIS A 470 -26.88 3.78 -28.49
N ARG A 471 -26.02 3.65 -29.50
CA ARG A 471 -26.53 3.59 -30.89
C ARG A 471 -27.27 2.26 -30.98
N GLY A 472 -28.58 2.33 -30.72
CA GLY A 472 -29.49 1.32 -31.18
C GLY A 472 -29.37 1.26 -32.71
N PHE A 473 -28.98 0.09 -33.21
CA PHE A 473 -29.46 -0.53 -34.42
C PHE A 473 -28.97 -1.97 -34.44
#